data_f63bf5786fe87f10e45b6a4d824c0568
#
_entry.id   f63bf5786fe87f10e45b6a4d824c0568
#
_cell.length_a   1.000
_cell.length_b   1.000
_cell.length_c   1.000
_cell.angle_alpha   90.00
_cell.angle_beta   90.00
_cell.angle_gamma   90.00
#
_symmetry.space_group_name_H-M   'P 1'
#
loop_
_entity.id
_entity.type
_entity.pdbx_description
1 polymer ?
#
loop_
_entity_poly.entity_id
_entity_poly.type
_entity_poly.pdbx_seq_one_letter_code
_entity_poly.pdbx_strand_id
1 'polypeptide(L)'
;MANQLPVVLTIGGYDPSGGAGITADIETITSLKCHPISLITCLTSQNTKKFDLLEPVNIDVFISQANLLLSDFKIDMIKIGALGNDKIAEETKRILNKLKDTKIVIDPVIEATTGGSLADKPTLQALKELIFPMAYLLTPNLTEAKILSGKEGLDMIVEELSLMSSNYLLVKDIESSYEEIVNHLYLDKKLKKSWSIPKIPGSFHGTGCYLASSISCFLAHSKSLEEAIELAQKNTVKAINNSVKLGKGQNILKSR
;
A
#
# COMPACT_ATOMS: atom_id res chain seq x y z
N MET A 1 12.32 -14.61 -26.80
CA MET A 1 12.07 -14.89 -25.37
C MET A 1 10.61 -14.55 -25.13
N ALA A 2 9.81 -15.49 -24.62
CA ALA A 2 8.42 -15.20 -24.27
C ALA A 2 8.41 -14.02 -23.29
N ASN A 3 7.51 -13.04 -23.50
CA ASN A 3 7.32 -11.89 -22.61
C ASN A 3 6.86 -12.41 -21.24
N GLN A 4 7.80 -12.70 -20.35
CA GLN A 4 7.51 -13.15 -19.00
C GLN A 4 6.88 -11.96 -18.24
N LEU A 5 5.68 -12.13 -17.69
CA LEU A 5 5.04 -11.10 -16.90
C LEU A 5 5.87 -10.83 -15.65
N PRO A 6 6.09 -9.55 -15.26
CA PRO A 6 6.72 -9.25 -13.98
C PRO A 6 5.89 -9.82 -12.83
N VAL A 7 6.56 -10.38 -11.83
CA VAL A 7 5.93 -10.96 -10.64
C VAL A 7 5.94 -9.95 -9.50
N VAL A 8 4.77 -9.63 -8.97
CA VAL A 8 4.60 -8.72 -7.84
C VAL A 8 4.06 -9.49 -6.64
N LEU A 9 4.86 -9.55 -5.58
CA LEU A 9 4.43 -10.09 -4.30
C LEU A 9 3.66 -9.02 -3.53
N THR A 10 2.38 -9.28 -3.22
CA THR A 10 1.62 -8.44 -2.29
C THR A 10 1.48 -9.13 -0.94
N ILE A 11 1.77 -8.40 0.14
CA ILE A 11 1.65 -8.83 1.53
C ILE A 11 0.66 -7.90 2.21
N GLY A 12 -0.48 -8.42 2.69
CA GLY A 12 -1.52 -7.56 3.27
C GLY A 12 -2.74 -8.31 3.79
N GLY A 13 -3.69 -7.55 4.34
CA GLY A 13 -4.94 -8.08 4.86
C GLY A 13 -5.94 -8.45 3.76
N TYR A 14 -6.78 -9.44 4.05
CA TYR A 14 -7.88 -9.85 3.19
C TYR A 14 -9.14 -9.05 3.50
N ASP A 15 -9.68 -8.38 2.49
CA ASP A 15 -10.98 -7.69 2.53
C ASP A 15 -12.03 -8.52 1.77
N PRO A 16 -13.02 -9.12 2.47
CA PRO A 16 -14.05 -9.95 1.85
C PRO A 16 -14.99 -9.18 0.92
N SER A 17 -15.03 -7.84 1.03
CA SER A 17 -15.86 -7.02 0.14
C SER A 17 -15.25 -6.84 -1.25
N GLY A 18 -13.97 -7.17 -1.43
CA GLY A 18 -13.25 -7.01 -2.69
C GLY A 18 -12.82 -5.58 -2.99
N GLY A 19 -13.04 -4.63 -2.06
CA GLY A 19 -12.79 -3.20 -2.29
C GLY A 19 -11.39 -2.74 -1.95
N ALA A 20 -10.66 -3.47 -1.09
CA ALA A 20 -9.33 -3.10 -0.62
C ALA A 20 -8.46 -4.34 -0.36
N GLY A 21 -7.30 -4.16 0.27
CA GLY A 21 -6.39 -5.24 0.68
C GLY A 21 -5.94 -6.11 -0.48
N ILE A 22 -5.63 -7.38 -0.18
CA ILE A 22 -5.11 -8.36 -1.16
C ILE A 22 -6.03 -8.51 -2.38
N THR A 23 -7.34 -8.44 -2.21
CA THR A 23 -8.29 -8.57 -3.33
C THR A 23 -8.17 -7.43 -4.33
N ALA A 24 -8.08 -6.20 -3.86
CA ALA A 24 -7.85 -5.03 -4.71
C ALA A 24 -6.43 -5.04 -5.32
N ASP A 25 -5.43 -5.49 -4.56
CA ASP A 25 -4.06 -5.62 -5.06
C ASP A 25 -3.99 -6.61 -6.23
N ILE A 26 -4.57 -7.81 -6.09
CA ILE A 26 -4.60 -8.84 -7.15
C ILE A 26 -5.30 -8.32 -8.40
N GLU A 27 -6.47 -7.67 -8.25
CA GLU A 27 -7.20 -7.08 -9.39
C GLU A 27 -6.34 -6.03 -10.11
N THR A 28 -5.72 -5.12 -9.35
CA THR A 28 -4.87 -4.05 -9.89
C THR A 28 -3.65 -4.61 -10.61
N ILE A 29 -2.90 -5.51 -9.96
CA ILE A 29 -1.68 -6.11 -10.50
C ILE A 29 -1.99 -6.87 -11.79
N THR A 30 -3.06 -7.65 -11.82
CA THR A 30 -3.50 -8.38 -13.01
C THR A 30 -3.90 -7.43 -14.15
N SER A 31 -4.63 -6.35 -13.85
CA SER A 31 -5.05 -5.37 -14.85
C SER A 31 -3.88 -4.64 -15.52
N LEU A 32 -2.78 -4.45 -14.78
CA LEU A 32 -1.55 -3.80 -15.23
C LEU A 32 -0.52 -4.78 -15.82
N LYS A 33 -0.96 -6.00 -16.19
CA LYS A 33 -0.12 -7.00 -16.87
C LYS A 33 1.11 -7.44 -16.06
N CYS A 34 0.95 -7.55 -14.75
CA CYS A 34 1.85 -8.25 -13.85
C CYS A 34 1.18 -9.53 -13.32
N HIS A 35 1.98 -10.48 -12.84
CA HIS A 35 1.49 -11.67 -12.17
C HIS A 35 1.46 -11.44 -10.66
N PRO A 36 0.29 -11.46 -10.00
CA PRO A 36 0.20 -11.33 -8.55
C PRO A 36 0.50 -12.65 -7.85
N ILE A 37 1.38 -12.64 -6.88
CA ILE A 37 1.46 -13.64 -5.83
C ILE A 37 1.19 -12.97 -4.49
N SER A 38 0.59 -13.67 -3.52
CA SER A 38 0.09 -13.01 -2.32
C SER A 38 0.34 -13.78 -1.04
N LEU A 39 0.62 -13.03 0.04
CA LEU A 39 0.66 -13.50 1.42
C LEU A 39 -0.39 -12.74 2.23
N ILE A 40 -1.39 -13.45 2.72
CA ILE A 40 -2.43 -12.86 3.58
C ILE A 40 -1.88 -12.77 5.00
N THR A 41 -1.98 -11.58 5.61
CA THR A 41 -1.49 -11.26 6.96
C THR A 41 -2.59 -11.35 8.01
N CYS A 42 -3.81 -10.99 7.63
CA CYS A 42 -4.98 -11.04 8.48
C CYS A 42 -6.26 -11.17 7.65
N LEU A 43 -7.28 -11.71 8.27
CA LEU A 43 -8.65 -11.69 7.78
C LEU A 43 -9.39 -10.54 8.43
N THR A 44 -10.27 -9.88 7.68
CA THR A 44 -11.13 -8.84 8.24
C THR A 44 -12.60 -9.20 8.09
N SER A 45 -13.40 -8.78 9.07
CA SER A 45 -14.86 -8.72 8.94
C SER A 45 -15.25 -7.30 8.61
N GLN A 46 -15.39 -7.01 7.33
CA GLN A 46 -15.75 -5.67 6.86
C GLN A 46 -16.61 -5.72 5.60
N ASN A 47 -17.26 -4.61 5.32
CA ASN A 47 -17.97 -4.35 4.07
C ASN A 47 -17.78 -2.90 3.64
N THR A 48 -18.45 -2.44 2.60
CA THR A 48 -18.32 -1.07 2.10
C THR A 48 -18.74 0.03 3.07
N LYS A 49 -19.34 -0.32 4.23
CA LYS A 49 -19.89 0.63 5.21
C LYS A 49 -19.27 0.50 6.59
N LYS A 50 -18.86 -0.69 7.00
CA LYS A 50 -18.45 -0.99 8.38
C LYS A 50 -17.23 -1.91 8.38
N PHE A 51 -16.32 -1.62 9.28
CA PHE A 51 -15.28 -2.52 9.75
C PHE A 51 -15.68 -3.04 11.13
N ASP A 52 -15.48 -4.34 11.40
CA ASP A 52 -15.92 -4.98 12.63
C ASP A 52 -14.80 -5.71 13.37
N LEU A 53 -14.00 -6.51 12.66
CA LEU A 53 -12.99 -7.39 13.24
C LEU A 53 -11.77 -7.51 12.32
N LEU A 54 -10.61 -7.66 12.95
CA LEU A 54 -9.37 -8.12 12.32
C LEU A 54 -8.84 -9.34 13.10
N GLU A 55 -8.56 -10.42 12.38
CA GLU A 55 -7.96 -11.63 12.92
C GLU A 55 -6.67 -11.92 12.15
N PRO A 56 -5.49 -11.88 12.80
CA PRO A 56 -4.23 -12.26 12.18
C PRO A 56 -4.27 -13.74 11.74
N VAL A 57 -3.64 -14.07 10.61
CA VAL A 57 -3.55 -15.46 10.16
C VAL A 57 -2.61 -16.29 11.06
N ASN A 58 -2.75 -17.61 11.00
CA ASN A 58 -1.83 -18.51 11.68
C ASN A 58 -0.41 -18.29 11.14
N ILE A 59 0.54 -18.05 12.06
CA ILE A 59 1.91 -17.69 11.73
C ILE A 59 2.67 -18.80 10.99
N ASP A 60 2.43 -20.07 11.35
CA ASP A 60 3.11 -21.21 10.72
C ASP A 60 2.63 -21.39 9.27
N VAL A 61 1.34 -21.13 9.01
CA VAL A 61 0.78 -21.13 7.66
C VAL A 61 1.39 -20.00 6.83
N PHE A 62 1.50 -18.79 7.40
CA PHE A 62 2.12 -17.64 6.74
C PHE A 62 3.57 -17.92 6.35
N ILE A 63 4.36 -18.47 7.26
CA ILE A 63 5.76 -18.86 7.01
C ILE A 63 5.85 -19.95 5.94
N SER A 64 5.00 -20.97 6.02
CA SER A 64 4.98 -22.08 5.05
C SER A 64 4.66 -21.57 3.64
N GLN A 65 3.63 -20.75 3.48
CA GLN A 65 3.27 -20.12 2.20
C GLN A 65 4.44 -19.29 1.65
N ALA A 66 5.06 -18.45 2.49
CA ALA A 66 6.18 -17.62 2.09
C ALA A 66 7.36 -18.48 1.57
N ASN A 67 7.73 -19.54 2.27
CA ASN A 67 8.83 -20.42 1.86
C ASN A 67 8.54 -21.10 0.51
N LEU A 68 7.32 -21.56 0.27
CA LEU A 68 6.93 -22.16 -1.01
C LEU A 68 7.01 -21.15 -2.16
N LEU A 69 6.44 -19.95 -1.97
CA LEU A 69 6.48 -18.89 -2.99
C LEU A 69 7.91 -18.46 -3.31
N LEU A 70 8.75 -18.26 -2.28
CA LEU A 70 10.15 -17.85 -2.46
C LEU A 70 11.01 -18.92 -3.14
N SER A 71 10.65 -20.20 -3.04
CA SER A 71 11.37 -21.29 -3.71
C SER A 71 11.00 -21.45 -5.18
N ASP A 72 9.86 -20.91 -5.60
CA ASP A 72 9.30 -21.13 -6.94
C ASP A 72 9.35 -19.88 -7.84
N PHE A 73 9.12 -18.70 -7.26
CA PHE A 73 9.00 -17.46 -8.03
C PHE A 73 10.23 -16.55 -7.89
N LYS A 74 10.66 -15.99 -9.02
CA LYS A 74 11.51 -14.80 -9.00
C LYS A 74 10.62 -13.57 -8.85
N ILE A 75 10.78 -12.85 -7.73
CA ILE A 75 9.95 -11.69 -7.38
C ILE A 75 10.62 -10.41 -7.90
N ASP A 76 9.92 -9.65 -8.74
CA ASP A 76 10.42 -8.41 -9.32
C ASP A 76 10.10 -7.17 -8.46
N MET A 77 8.98 -7.19 -7.74
CA MET A 77 8.55 -6.10 -6.84
C MET A 77 7.77 -6.65 -5.65
N ILE A 78 7.79 -5.90 -4.55
CA ILE A 78 6.99 -6.20 -3.35
C ILE A 78 6.10 -5.00 -3.01
N LYS A 79 4.81 -5.27 -2.74
CA LYS A 79 3.89 -4.30 -2.15
C LYS A 79 3.48 -4.79 -0.77
N ILE A 80 3.56 -3.93 0.24
CA ILE A 80 3.13 -4.23 1.60
C ILE A 80 1.95 -3.31 1.97
N GLY A 81 0.90 -3.88 2.55
CA GLY A 81 -0.24 -3.19 3.16
C GLY A 81 -0.34 -3.47 4.66
N ALA A 82 -1.56 -3.68 5.18
CA ALA A 82 -1.78 -4.00 6.58
C ALA A 82 -1.13 -5.34 6.99
N LEU A 83 -0.45 -5.39 8.14
CA LEU A 83 0.27 -6.59 8.60
C LEU A 83 -0.43 -7.35 9.74
N GLY A 84 -1.56 -6.85 10.24
CA GLY A 84 -2.40 -7.55 11.20
C GLY A 84 -1.89 -7.53 12.64
N ASN A 85 -0.62 -7.93 12.90
CA ASN A 85 0.02 -7.83 14.21
C ASN A 85 1.55 -7.74 14.11
N ASP A 86 2.19 -7.53 15.25
CA ASP A 86 3.65 -7.43 15.41
C ASP A 86 4.39 -8.71 15.02
N LYS A 87 3.85 -9.91 15.33
CA LYS A 87 4.47 -11.19 14.98
C LYS A 87 4.52 -11.42 13.47
N ILE A 88 3.46 -11.09 12.77
CA ILE A 88 3.44 -11.12 11.29
C ILE A 88 4.42 -10.08 10.72
N ALA A 89 4.57 -8.91 11.35
CA ALA A 89 5.56 -7.93 10.92
C ALA A 89 7.01 -8.45 11.11
N GLU A 90 7.31 -9.12 12.21
CA GLU A 90 8.61 -9.77 12.43
C GLU A 90 8.92 -10.83 11.36
N GLU A 91 7.97 -11.73 11.06
CA GLU A 91 8.15 -12.73 10.02
C GLU A 91 8.24 -12.12 8.63
N THR A 92 7.46 -11.06 8.36
CA THR A 92 7.60 -10.28 7.12
C THR A 92 9.02 -9.73 6.99
N LYS A 93 9.60 -9.16 8.05
CA LYS A 93 11.00 -8.72 8.05
C LYS A 93 11.96 -9.85 7.68
N ARG A 94 11.76 -11.07 8.23
CA ARG A 94 12.61 -12.24 7.91
C ARG A 94 12.49 -12.64 6.44
N ILE A 95 11.30 -12.58 5.88
CA ILE A 95 11.04 -12.83 4.45
C ILE A 95 11.76 -11.79 3.59
N LEU A 96 11.61 -10.50 3.91
CA LEU A 96 12.23 -9.40 3.16
C LEU A 96 13.77 -9.47 3.19
N ASN A 97 14.36 -9.95 4.28
CA ASN A 97 15.82 -10.15 4.36
C ASN A 97 16.36 -11.18 3.35
N LYS A 98 15.50 -12.06 2.82
CA LYS A 98 15.86 -13.01 1.76
C LYS A 98 15.75 -12.37 0.35
N LEU A 99 15.13 -11.20 0.24
CA LEU A 99 14.81 -10.49 -1.02
C LEU A 99 15.47 -9.10 -1.08
N LYS A 100 16.73 -9.00 -0.65
CA LYS A 100 17.44 -7.71 -0.45
C LYS A 100 17.52 -6.80 -1.67
N ASP A 101 17.52 -7.38 -2.86
CA ASP A 101 17.63 -6.62 -4.12
C ASP A 101 16.27 -6.22 -4.71
N THR A 102 15.17 -6.65 -4.08
CA THR A 102 13.82 -6.37 -4.56
C THR A 102 13.29 -5.08 -3.94
N LYS A 103 12.84 -4.14 -4.76
CA LYS A 103 12.24 -2.89 -4.29
C LYS A 103 10.89 -3.14 -3.60
N ILE A 104 10.63 -2.39 -2.54
CA ILE A 104 9.45 -2.55 -1.68
C ILE A 104 8.67 -1.24 -1.64
N VAL A 105 7.41 -1.28 -2.06
CA VAL A 105 6.43 -0.19 -1.87
C VAL A 105 5.57 -0.52 -0.65
N ILE A 106 5.56 0.37 0.34
CA ILE A 106 4.80 0.19 1.57
C ILE A 106 3.67 1.21 1.62
N ASP A 107 2.43 0.72 1.62
CA ASP A 107 1.23 1.49 1.95
C ASP A 107 0.92 1.25 3.44
N PRO A 108 1.24 2.21 4.34
CA PRO A 108 1.18 1.97 5.78
C PRO A 108 -0.25 2.09 6.30
N VAL A 109 -1.10 1.14 5.90
CA VAL A 109 -2.51 1.12 6.25
C VAL A 109 -2.67 0.85 7.73
N ILE A 110 -3.02 1.87 8.51
CA ILE A 110 -3.21 1.80 9.97
C ILE A 110 -4.68 1.85 10.38
N GLU A 111 -5.54 2.38 9.51
CA GLU A 111 -6.97 2.45 9.73
C GLU A 111 -7.73 2.03 8.47
N ALA A 112 -8.85 1.34 8.65
CA ALA A 112 -9.77 1.08 7.56
C ALA A 112 -10.50 2.38 7.16
N THR A 113 -10.74 2.59 5.86
CA THR A 113 -11.45 3.79 5.37
C THR A 113 -12.89 3.92 5.90
N THR A 114 -13.46 2.83 6.40
CA THR A 114 -14.77 2.77 7.07
C THR A 114 -14.71 2.98 8.58
N GLY A 115 -13.54 3.33 9.11
CA GLY A 115 -13.25 3.40 10.54
C GLY A 115 -12.88 2.03 11.11
N GLY A 116 -11.97 2.00 12.04
CA GLY A 116 -11.47 0.80 12.71
C GLY A 116 -9.95 0.66 12.55
N SER A 117 -9.29 0.37 13.66
CA SER A 117 -7.83 0.22 13.69
C SER A 117 -7.42 -1.10 13.04
N LEU A 118 -6.45 -1.02 12.13
CA LEU A 118 -5.79 -2.16 11.48
C LEU A 118 -4.40 -2.44 12.09
N ALA A 119 -3.94 -1.57 13.02
CA ALA A 119 -2.68 -1.73 13.72
C ALA A 119 -2.80 -1.21 15.15
N ASP A 120 -2.57 -2.04 16.12
CA ASP A 120 -2.42 -1.66 17.52
C ASP A 120 -1.02 -1.06 17.79
N LYS A 121 -0.77 -0.62 19.03
CA LYS A 121 0.51 0.00 19.39
C LYS A 121 1.73 -0.91 19.14
N PRO A 122 1.74 -2.21 19.52
CA PRO A 122 2.83 -3.11 19.18
C PRO A 122 3.06 -3.24 17.67
N THR A 123 1.99 -3.37 16.89
CA THR A 123 2.07 -3.44 15.43
C THR A 123 2.65 -2.17 14.82
N LEU A 124 2.21 -0.98 15.29
CA LEU A 124 2.77 0.30 14.84
C LEU A 124 4.26 0.43 15.15
N GLN A 125 4.70 -0.04 16.32
CA GLN A 125 6.11 -0.05 16.68
C GLN A 125 6.90 -0.99 15.77
N ALA A 126 6.41 -2.20 15.54
CA ALA A 126 7.05 -3.17 14.64
C ALA A 126 7.13 -2.64 13.20
N LEU A 127 6.08 -1.96 12.69
CA LEU A 127 6.12 -1.31 11.38
C LEU A 127 7.25 -0.28 11.28
N LYS A 128 7.36 0.62 12.27
CA LYS A 128 8.38 1.68 12.30
C LYS A 128 9.81 1.14 12.40
N GLU A 129 10.03 0.14 13.26
CA GLU A 129 11.37 -0.38 13.55
C GLU A 129 11.84 -1.44 12.56
N LEU A 130 10.92 -2.25 12.05
CA LEU A 130 11.29 -3.44 11.28
C LEU A 130 11.00 -3.32 9.78
N ILE A 131 9.93 -2.65 9.40
CA ILE A 131 9.40 -2.67 8.04
C ILE A 131 9.74 -1.39 7.27
N PHE A 132 9.49 -0.20 7.85
CA PHE A 132 9.76 1.07 7.18
C PHE A 132 11.23 1.27 6.77
N PRO A 133 12.23 0.83 7.55
CA PRO A 133 13.64 0.92 7.12
C PRO A 133 13.95 0.13 5.84
N MET A 134 13.10 -0.81 5.44
CA MET A 134 13.26 -1.61 4.22
C MET A 134 12.53 -1.01 3.00
N ALA A 135 11.75 0.05 3.19
CA ALA A 135 10.99 0.67 2.11
C ALA A 135 11.89 1.27 1.03
N TYR A 136 11.65 0.94 -0.23
CA TYR A 136 12.08 1.77 -1.35
C TYR A 136 11.20 3.00 -1.47
N LEU A 137 9.88 2.84 -1.23
CA LEU A 137 8.90 3.91 -1.22
C LEU A 137 7.88 3.68 -0.10
N LEU A 138 7.72 4.64 0.80
CA LEU A 138 6.66 4.69 1.80
C LEU A 138 5.57 5.66 1.33
N THR A 139 4.29 5.26 1.37
CA THR A 139 3.17 6.03 0.77
C THR A 139 2.05 6.37 1.74
N PRO A 140 2.28 7.01 2.90
CA PRO A 140 1.21 7.41 3.81
C PRO A 140 0.34 8.52 3.19
N ASN A 141 -0.97 8.51 3.48
CA ASN A 141 -1.76 9.73 3.37
C ASN A 141 -1.44 10.68 4.54
N LEU A 142 -1.91 11.92 4.47
CA LEU A 142 -1.58 12.94 5.47
C LEU A 142 -2.04 12.54 6.88
N THR A 143 -3.19 11.87 7.02
CA THR A 143 -3.70 11.38 8.31
C THR A 143 -2.81 10.28 8.88
N GLU A 144 -2.46 9.28 8.08
CA GLU A 144 -1.51 8.24 8.44
C GLU A 144 -0.14 8.82 8.80
N ALA A 145 0.33 9.78 8.01
CA ALA A 145 1.60 10.45 8.23
C ALA A 145 1.66 11.19 9.58
N LYS A 146 0.57 11.85 9.99
CA LYS A 146 0.42 12.46 11.32
C LYS A 146 0.47 11.44 12.44
N ILE A 147 -0.29 10.35 12.33
CA ILE A 147 -0.33 9.29 13.34
C ILE A 147 1.04 8.62 13.47
N LEU A 148 1.66 8.30 12.34
CA LEU A 148 2.97 7.63 12.32
C LEU A 148 4.10 8.52 12.89
N SER A 149 4.12 9.79 12.53
CA SER A 149 5.16 10.72 13.02
C SER A 149 4.88 11.24 14.43
N GLY A 150 3.61 11.29 14.84
CA GLY A 150 3.19 11.99 16.07
C GLY A 150 3.39 13.51 15.98
N LYS A 151 3.46 14.06 14.76
CA LYS A 151 3.69 15.49 14.49
C LYS A 151 2.50 16.09 13.74
N GLU A 152 2.38 17.43 13.85
CA GLU A 152 1.36 18.18 13.12
C GLU A 152 2.06 18.99 12.02
N GLY A 153 2.51 19.64 11.53
CA GLY A 153 3.16 20.37 10.44
C GLY A 153 3.87 19.45 9.44
N LEU A 154 3.66 19.68 8.15
CA LEU A 154 4.18 18.83 7.10
C LEU A 154 5.70 18.65 7.15
N ASP A 155 6.45 19.71 7.41
CA ASP A 155 7.91 19.64 7.50
C ASP A 155 8.38 18.74 8.65
N MET A 156 7.75 18.83 9.83
CA MET A 156 8.06 17.98 10.98
C MET A 156 7.65 16.53 10.73
N ILE A 157 6.53 16.29 10.02
CA ILE A 157 6.10 14.96 9.61
C ILE A 157 7.13 14.34 8.67
N VAL A 158 7.56 15.07 7.66
CA VAL A 158 8.55 14.62 6.68
C VAL A 158 9.89 14.34 7.35
N GLU A 159 10.32 15.21 8.28
CA GLU A 159 11.55 15.00 9.04
C GLU A 159 11.51 13.68 9.83
N GLU A 160 10.44 13.45 10.59
CA GLU A 160 10.27 12.27 11.43
C GLU A 160 10.16 10.97 10.60
N LEU A 161 9.31 10.96 9.57
CA LEU A 161 9.14 9.77 8.72
C LEU A 161 10.38 9.44 7.89
N SER A 162 11.17 10.45 7.50
CA SER A 162 12.43 10.24 6.80
C SER A 162 13.54 9.65 7.70
N LEU A 163 13.40 9.73 9.02
CA LEU A 163 14.28 9.02 9.95
C LEU A 163 13.93 7.54 10.06
N MET A 164 12.65 7.20 9.85
CA MET A 164 12.16 5.82 9.92
C MET A 164 12.34 5.06 8.59
N SER A 165 12.38 5.77 7.45
CA SER A 165 12.51 5.21 6.10
C SER A 165 13.67 5.88 5.38
N SER A 166 14.66 5.11 4.98
CA SER A 166 15.92 5.60 4.40
C SER A 166 15.85 5.96 2.90
N ASN A 167 14.67 5.93 2.28
CA ASN A 167 14.50 6.15 0.85
C ASN A 167 13.40 7.18 0.56
N TYR A 168 12.55 6.89 -0.44
CA TYR A 168 11.52 7.81 -0.87
C TYR A 168 10.27 7.79 0.03
N LEU A 169 9.72 8.98 0.28
CA LEU A 169 8.46 9.18 1.00
C LEU A 169 7.48 9.92 0.09
N LEU A 170 6.33 9.31 -0.19
CA LEU A 170 5.21 9.94 -0.91
C LEU A 170 4.09 10.26 0.08
N VAL A 171 4.01 11.51 0.53
CA VAL A 171 2.87 11.97 1.35
C VAL A 171 1.71 12.31 0.43
N LYS A 172 0.59 11.61 0.62
CA LYS A 172 -0.62 11.71 -0.21
C LYS A 172 -1.68 12.60 0.45
N ASP A 173 -2.66 13.01 -0.36
CA ASP A 173 -3.91 13.65 0.08
C ASP A 173 -3.68 14.93 0.89
N ILE A 174 -2.66 15.70 0.51
CA ILE A 174 -2.44 17.04 1.05
C ILE A 174 -3.47 17.96 0.40
N GLU A 175 -4.36 18.54 1.21
CA GLU A 175 -5.37 19.44 0.67
C GLU A 175 -4.72 20.75 0.19
N SER A 176 -4.94 21.09 -1.08
CA SER A 176 -4.51 22.36 -1.68
C SER A 176 -5.69 23.28 -2.02
N SER A 177 -6.86 22.70 -2.33
CA SER A 177 -8.11 23.42 -2.64
C SER A 177 -9.33 22.49 -2.49
N TYR A 178 -10.52 23.04 -2.72
CA TYR A 178 -11.75 22.22 -2.77
C TYR A 178 -11.78 21.24 -3.96
N GLU A 179 -11.04 21.53 -5.02
CA GLU A 179 -11.07 20.79 -6.29
C GLU A 179 -9.86 19.89 -6.51
N GLU A 180 -8.78 20.08 -5.73
CA GLU A 180 -7.50 19.40 -5.94
C GLU A 180 -6.92 18.88 -4.63
N ILE A 181 -6.26 17.75 -4.73
CA ILE A 181 -5.35 17.20 -3.71
C ILE A 181 -3.94 17.15 -4.29
N VAL A 182 -2.95 17.31 -3.44
CA VAL A 182 -1.53 17.28 -3.83
C VAL A 182 -0.84 16.11 -3.18
N ASN A 183 -0.01 15.42 -3.95
CA ASN A 183 0.89 14.38 -3.46
C ASN A 183 2.33 14.87 -3.61
N HIS A 184 3.11 14.78 -2.54
CA HIS A 184 4.50 15.25 -2.47
C HIS A 184 5.46 14.07 -2.34
N LEU A 185 6.42 13.96 -3.26
CA LEU A 185 7.52 13.01 -3.19
C LEU A 185 8.76 13.67 -2.56
N TYR A 186 9.26 13.05 -1.51
CA TYR A 186 10.49 13.46 -0.82
C TYR A 186 11.57 12.40 -0.95
N LEU A 187 12.82 12.85 -0.96
CA LEU A 187 14.03 12.04 -0.79
C LEU A 187 14.98 12.82 0.12
N ASP A 188 15.51 12.19 1.15
CA ASP A 188 16.39 12.81 2.13
C ASP A 188 15.81 14.12 2.69
N LYS A 189 14.53 14.09 3.10
CA LYS A 189 13.76 15.24 3.62
C LYS A 189 13.52 16.38 2.62
N LYS A 190 14.00 16.26 1.37
CA LYS A 190 13.88 17.29 0.35
C LYS A 190 12.75 16.96 -0.61
N LEU A 191 11.87 17.93 -0.85
CA LEU A 191 10.83 17.81 -1.86
C LEU A 191 11.48 17.62 -3.25
N LYS A 192 11.16 16.52 -3.93
CA LYS A 192 11.62 16.19 -5.27
C LYS A 192 10.61 16.56 -6.33
N LYS A 193 9.35 16.25 -6.09
CA LYS A 193 8.27 16.49 -7.04
C LYS A 193 6.92 16.57 -6.34
N SER A 194 6.02 17.34 -6.93
CA SER A 194 4.62 17.46 -6.53
C SER A 194 3.72 17.18 -7.72
N TRP A 195 2.59 16.53 -7.45
CA TRP A 195 1.52 16.33 -8.43
C TRP A 195 0.23 16.85 -7.84
N SER A 196 -0.47 17.68 -8.61
CA SER A 196 -1.86 18.04 -8.35
C SER A 196 -2.77 17.09 -9.12
N ILE A 197 -3.75 16.52 -8.46
CA ILE A 197 -4.75 15.63 -9.04
C ILE A 197 -6.15 16.10 -8.66
N PRO A 198 -7.17 15.90 -9.53
CA PRO A 198 -8.52 16.32 -9.23
C PRO A 198 -9.08 15.58 -8.00
N LYS A 199 -9.71 16.33 -7.10
CA LYS A 199 -10.46 15.76 -5.97
C LYS A 199 -11.83 15.33 -6.46
N ILE A 200 -12.02 14.02 -6.67
CA ILE A 200 -13.29 13.48 -7.14
C ILE A 200 -14.26 13.37 -5.96
N PRO A 201 -15.44 14.03 -6.02
CA PRO A 201 -16.42 13.92 -4.94
C PRO A 201 -16.91 12.48 -4.75
N GLY A 202 -16.99 12.05 -3.50
CA GLY A 202 -17.48 10.71 -3.16
C GLY A 202 -16.65 10.04 -2.09
N SER A 203 -17.04 8.81 -1.78
CA SER A 203 -16.31 7.95 -0.84
C SER A 203 -15.97 6.64 -1.55
N PHE A 204 -14.68 6.32 -1.60
CA PHE A 204 -14.15 5.24 -2.41
C PHE A 204 -13.33 4.30 -1.54
N HIS A 205 -13.54 3.00 -1.74
CA HIS A 205 -12.88 1.95 -0.98
C HIS A 205 -11.59 1.51 -1.68
N GLY A 206 -10.47 1.47 -0.95
CA GLY A 206 -9.21 0.90 -1.42
C GLY A 206 -8.36 1.76 -2.35
N THR A 207 -8.60 3.09 -2.43
CA THR A 207 -7.80 4.00 -3.28
C THR A 207 -6.30 3.95 -2.99
N GLY A 208 -5.90 3.86 -1.69
CA GLY A 208 -4.51 3.71 -1.27
C GLY A 208 -3.88 2.42 -1.79
N CYS A 209 -4.54 1.29 -1.57
CA CYS A 209 -4.08 -0.02 -2.05
C CYS A 209 -3.95 -0.05 -3.57
N TYR A 210 -4.94 0.51 -4.29
CA TYR A 210 -4.93 0.62 -5.75
C TYR A 210 -3.73 1.43 -6.25
N LEU A 211 -3.47 2.59 -5.64
CA LEU A 211 -2.34 3.45 -5.99
C LEU A 211 -1.00 2.76 -5.74
N ALA A 212 -0.80 2.19 -4.55
CA ALA A 212 0.45 1.53 -4.17
C ALA A 212 0.74 0.30 -5.06
N SER A 213 -0.28 -0.52 -5.35
CA SER A 213 -0.16 -1.65 -6.27
C SER A 213 0.13 -1.21 -7.70
N SER A 214 -0.50 -0.11 -8.16
CA SER A 214 -0.22 0.46 -9.48
C SER A 214 1.22 0.97 -9.58
N ILE A 215 1.74 1.67 -8.56
CA ILE A 215 3.15 2.11 -8.51
C ILE A 215 4.07 0.89 -8.58
N SER A 216 3.80 -0.16 -7.80
CA SER A 216 4.59 -1.40 -7.81
C SER A 216 4.64 -2.03 -9.21
N CYS A 217 3.51 -2.09 -9.91
CA CYS A 217 3.45 -2.64 -11.27
C CYS A 217 4.26 -1.80 -12.28
N PHE A 218 4.13 -0.47 -12.25
CA PHE A 218 4.90 0.38 -13.16
C PHE A 218 6.40 0.32 -12.88
N LEU A 219 6.81 0.19 -11.60
CA LEU A 219 8.22 -0.06 -11.25
C LEU A 219 8.69 -1.44 -11.76
N ALA A 220 7.85 -2.48 -11.65
CA ALA A 220 8.14 -3.81 -12.20
C ALA A 220 8.30 -3.79 -13.73
N HIS A 221 7.59 -2.90 -14.41
CA HIS A 221 7.77 -2.59 -15.84
C HIS A 221 8.95 -1.64 -16.13
N SER A 222 9.89 -1.49 -15.20
CA SER A 222 11.10 -0.68 -15.31
C SER A 222 10.88 0.82 -15.57
N LYS A 223 9.74 1.36 -15.15
CA LYS A 223 9.50 2.80 -15.16
C LYS A 223 10.32 3.48 -14.06
N SER A 224 10.72 4.75 -14.28
CA SER A 224 11.30 5.57 -13.22
C SER A 224 10.30 5.79 -12.10
N LEU A 225 10.74 6.09 -10.88
CA LEU A 225 9.83 6.30 -9.75
C LEU A 225 8.81 7.43 -10.02
N GLU A 226 9.26 8.54 -10.55
CA GLU A 226 8.38 9.68 -10.85
C GLU A 226 7.35 9.34 -11.94
N GLU A 227 7.76 8.62 -12.99
CA GLU A 227 6.86 8.13 -14.04
C GLU A 227 5.86 7.11 -13.47
N ALA A 228 6.32 6.18 -12.63
CA ALA A 228 5.47 5.18 -12.00
C ALA A 228 4.39 5.82 -11.12
N ILE A 229 4.75 6.83 -10.30
CA ILE A 229 3.81 7.59 -9.48
C ILE A 229 2.80 8.34 -10.35
N GLU A 230 3.25 9.03 -11.39
CA GLU A 230 2.38 9.80 -12.29
C GLU A 230 1.36 8.90 -13.00
N LEU A 231 1.83 7.79 -13.58
CA LEU A 231 0.96 6.81 -14.24
C LEU A 231 -0.02 6.15 -13.25
N ALA A 232 0.44 5.82 -12.05
CA ALA A 232 -0.41 5.24 -11.02
C ALA A 232 -1.52 6.20 -10.55
N GLN A 233 -1.21 7.48 -10.40
CA GLN A 233 -2.23 8.51 -10.06
C GLN A 233 -3.27 8.65 -11.19
N LYS A 234 -2.84 8.74 -12.45
CA LYS A 234 -3.74 8.78 -13.60
C LYS A 234 -4.65 7.54 -13.64
N ASN A 235 -4.07 6.36 -13.37
CA ASN A 235 -4.81 5.11 -13.34
C ASN A 235 -5.80 5.05 -12.18
N THR A 236 -5.42 5.56 -11.00
CA THR A 236 -6.31 5.66 -9.82
C THR A 236 -7.50 6.59 -10.10
N VAL A 237 -7.26 7.76 -10.67
CA VAL A 237 -8.33 8.70 -11.10
C VAL A 237 -9.29 8.02 -12.07
N LYS A 238 -8.77 7.28 -13.05
CA LYS A 238 -9.60 6.51 -13.99
C LYS A 238 -10.43 5.45 -13.27
N ALA A 239 -9.82 4.69 -12.34
CA ALA A 239 -10.53 3.66 -11.57
C ALA A 239 -11.62 4.24 -10.65
N ILE A 240 -11.38 5.43 -10.09
CA ILE A 240 -12.39 6.17 -9.30
C ILE A 240 -13.57 6.57 -10.21
N ASN A 241 -13.31 7.11 -11.39
CA ASN A 241 -14.36 7.49 -12.34
C ASN A 241 -15.18 6.29 -12.82
N ASN A 242 -14.57 5.10 -12.89
CA ASN A 242 -15.24 3.84 -13.24
C ASN A 242 -15.81 3.11 -12.03
N SER A 243 -15.73 3.69 -10.83
CA SER A 243 -16.18 3.03 -9.60
C SER A 243 -17.68 2.74 -9.62
N VAL A 244 -18.07 1.68 -8.93
CA VAL A 244 -19.46 1.22 -8.90
C VAL A 244 -20.00 1.13 -7.48
N LYS A 245 -21.27 1.48 -7.32
CA LYS A 245 -22.00 1.37 -6.06
C LYS A 245 -22.64 -0.03 -5.96
N LEU A 246 -21.89 -1.00 -5.44
CA LEU A 246 -22.37 -2.37 -5.26
C LEU A 246 -22.98 -2.62 -3.87
N GLY A 247 -22.46 -1.92 -2.86
CA GLY A 247 -22.91 -2.00 -1.48
C GLY A 247 -23.64 -0.73 -1.01
N LYS A 248 -23.96 -0.69 0.28
CA LYS A 248 -24.65 0.44 0.92
C LYS A 248 -23.70 1.56 1.39
N GLY A 249 -22.38 1.33 1.32
CA GLY A 249 -21.33 2.24 1.78
C GLY A 249 -20.55 2.89 0.64
N GLN A 250 -19.23 2.79 0.68
CA GLN A 250 -18.30 3.34 -0.31
C GLN A 250 -18.45 2.69 -1.69
N ASN A 251 -18.09 3.42 -2.74
CA ASN A 251 -17.96 2.86 -4.08
C ASN A 251 -16.71 1.97 -4.16
N ILE A 252 -16.78 0.91 -4.95
CA ILE A 252 -15.66 0.00 -5.23
C ILE A 252 -15.02 0.42 -6.56
N LEU A 253 -13.70 0.59 -6.55
CA LEU A 253 -12.93 0.94 -7.74
C LEU A 253 -13.00 -0.19 -8.77
N LYS A 254 -12.91 0.17 -10.05
CA LYS A 254 -12.81 -0.78 -11.14
C LYS A 254 -11.60 -0.50 -12.03
N SER A 255 -10.79 -1.52 -12.19
CA SER A 255 -9.55 -1.47 -13.00
C SER A 255 -9.81 -1.50 -14.52
N ARG A 256 -11.06 -1.74 -14.94
CA ARG A 256 -11.44 -1.90 -16.36
C ARG A 256 -12.53 -0.93 -16.75
#